data_6bd6ea95e236deb89705765840cb0176
#
_entry.id   6bd6ea95e236deb89705765840cb0176
#
_cell.length_a   1.000
_cell.length_b   1.000
_cell.length_c   1.000
_cell.angle_alpha   90.00
_cell.angle_beta   90.00
_cell.angle_gamma   90.00
#
_symmetry.space_group_name_H-M   'P 1'
#
loop_
_entity.id
_entity.type
_entity.pdbx_description
1 polymer ?
#
loop_
_entity_poly.entity_id
_entity_poly.type
_entity_poly.pdbx_seq_one_letter_code
_entity_poly.pdbx_strand_id
1 'polypeptide(L)'
;MNSKTPYKTVIGLEVHVQLQTETKLFCRCSTQFGAAPNTQVCPVCLGLPGSLPVLNSKAIELAVRAGIALNCVIAPFTKWDRKNYFYPDLPKGYQTSQFDLPICGGGFLEIDTQDPLSGQPIRKRIALVRAHLEEDAGKSMHDEVAGRADSRIDLNRAGTPLLEIVSEPELSSAEEAKSYLTEMRLLMMFLGITDGNMQEGSLRADANVNLHFERDGKTVATPIVEIKNLNSFRAVERAVLYESNRQFVLFQETGLAIGQSPKQTRGWNDVAGETEMQREKEDSADYRYFPCPDLVPVVLGESEIKISRAAATTTPAALRKSLVETHALKPNEAETLIQQGRGVVEYFENLVQEGASPKRATSWMLQDVLRYLNENNASIETYPISAASLAKLLMAIEASKLDTTRGKEALGKMIGQPGLSVEKAIESLGIAQVDTSELESLCMQLLTENPDVIDKFRAGNNKALISLVGPAKKKNKNVDPRQVQEICQRLIESGTF
;
A
#
# COMPACT_ATOMS: atom_id res chain seq x y z
N MET A 1 -36.85 -5.44 23.44
CA MET A 1 -35.78 -4.53 22.97
C MET A 1 -34.61 -4.72 23.89
N ASN A 2 -33.63 -5.57 23.52
CA ASN A 2 -32.40 -5.74 24.31
C ASN A 2 -31.54 -4.50 24.07
N SER A 3 -31.38 -3.67 25.10
CA SER A 3 -30.38 -2.61 25.11
C SER A 3 -29.03 -3.33 25.03
N LYS A 4 -28.38 -3.30 23.85
CA LYS A 4 -27.00 -3.79 23.73
C LYS A 4 -26.16 -3.00 24.71
N THR A 5 -25.61 -3.68 25.72
CA THR A 5 -24.66 -3.06 26.62
C THR A 5 -23.51 -2.53 25.78
N PRO A 6 -23.23 -1.22 25.79
CA PRO A 6 -22.19 -0.66 24.96
C PRO A 6 -20.83 -1.25 25.39
N TYR A 7 -20.03 -1.64 24.43
CA TYR A 7 -18.66 -2.10 24.65
C TYR A 7 -17.70 -1.38 23.73
N LYS A 8 -16.46 -1.32 24.13
CA LYS A 8 -15.34 -0.84 23.33
C LYS A 8 -14.51 -2.04 22.89
N THR A 9 -14.29 -2.22 21.59
CA THR A 9 -13.32 -3.18 21.09
C THR A 9 -11.91 -2.62 21.32
N VAL A 10 -10.99 -3.46 21.77
CA VAL A 10 -9.59 -3.14 22.02
C VAL A 10 -8.73 -4.10 21.21
N ILE A 11 -7.90 -3.57 20.32
CA ILE A 11 -7.14 -4.35 19.37
C ILE A 11 -5.67 -3.91 19.41
N GLY A 12 -4.77 -4.88 19.58
CA GLY A 12 -3.34 -4.74 19.33
C GLY A 12 -2.94 -5.60 18.13
N LEU A 13 -2.02 -5.11 17.31
CA LEU A 13 -1.51 -5.82 16.14
C LEU A 13 -0.02 -6.13 16.30
N GLU A 14 0.35 -7.35 15.90
CA GLU A 14 1.73 -7.78 15.71
C GLU A 14 1.93 -7.92 14.19
N VAL A 15 2.80 -7.08 13.62
CA VAL A 15 3.03 -7.05 12.18
C VAL A 15 4.44 -7.55 11.89
N HIS A 16 4.53 -8.59 11.08
CA HIS A 16 5.78 -9.20 10.66
C HIS A 16 6.09 -8.79 9.23
N VAL A 17 7.24 -8.16 9.03
CA VAL A 17 7.70 -7.63 7.76
C VAL A 17 8.98 -8.31 7.34
N GLN A 18 8.95 -9.13 6.28
CA GLN A 18 10.17 -9.65 5.68
C GLN A 18 10.96 -8.53 5.04
N LEU A 19 12.23 -8.42 5.41
CA LEU A 19 13.10 -7.38 4.88
C LEU A 19 13.65 -7.77 3.51
N GLN A 20 13.62 -6.84 2.58
CA GLN A 20 14.08 -7.03 1.20
C GLN A 20 15.61 -7.03 1.14
N THR A 21 16.22 -8.15 1.53
CA THR A 21 17.65 -8.42 1.44
C THR A 21 17.92 -9.51 0.42
N GLU A 22 19.10 -9.52 -0.19
CA GLU A 22 19.51 -10.57 -1.13
C GLU A 22 19.82 -11.90 -0.42
N THR A 23 20.24 -11.81 0.85
CA THR A 23 20.65 -12.96 1.65
C THR A 23 19.94 -12.99 3.00
N LYS A 24 19.87 -14.17 3.59
CA LYS A 24 19.30 -14.40 4.92
C LYS A 24 20.00 -13.60 6.02
N LEU A 25 19.40 -13.56 7.21
CA LEU A 25 19.85 -12.74 8.34
C LEU A 25 21.26 -13.10 8.82
N PHE A 26 21.60 -14.39 8.82
CA PHE A 26 22.86 -14.88 9.37
C PHE A 26 23.66 -15.78 8.43
N CYS A 27 23.30 -15.88 7.14
CA CYS A 27 24.05 -16.67 6.16
C CYS A 27 23.90 -16.08 4.74
N ARG A 28 24.59 -16.67 3.78
CA ARG A 28 24.60 -16.21 2.37
C ARG A 28 23.52 -16.87 1.49
N CYS A 29 22.62 -17.67 2.05
CA CYS A 29 21.53 -18.25 1.25
C CYS A 29 20.62 -17.13 0.75
N SER A 30 20.11 -17.30 -0.48
CA SER A 30 19.17 -16.35 -1.10
C SER A 30 17.86 -16.29 -0.32
N THR A 31 17.22 -15.12 -0.36
CA THR A 31 15.87 -14.89 0.16
C THR A 31 14.81 -14.88 -0.95
N GLN A 32 15.20 -15.16 -2.19
CA GLN A 32 14.30 -15.11 -3.34
C GLN A 32 13.12 -16.07 -3.18
N PHE A 33 11.91 -15.56 -3.34
CA PHE A 33 10.68 -16.34 -3.30
C PHE A 33 10.54 -17.23 -4.55
N GLY A 34 9.86 -18.38 -4.39
CA GLY A 34 9.49 -19.27 -5.51
C GLY A 34 10.55 -20.27 -5.96
N ALA A 35 11.70 -20.35 -5.29
CA ALA A 35 12.69 -21.40 -5.57
C ALA A 35 12.15 -22.79 -5.17
N ALA A 36 12.68 -23.85 -5.81
CA ALA A 36 12.31 -25.22 -5.45
C ALA A 36 12.57 -25.50 -3.96
N PRO A 37 11.70 -26.27 -3.27
CA PRO A 37 11.79 -26.49 -1.84
C PRO A 37 13.17 -26.99 -1.39
N ASN A 38 13.68 -26.45 -0.30
CA ASN A 38 14.95 -26.81 0.33
C ASN A 38 16.20 -26.61 -0.55
N THR A 39 16.16 -25.72 -1.56
CA THR A 39 17.33 -25.40 -2.40
C THR A 39 18.11 -24.17 -1.91
N GLN A 40 17.51 -23.36 -1.03
CA GLN A 40 18.15 -22.16 -0.46
C GLN A 40 18.48 -22.39 1.03
N VAL A 41 19.21 -23.46 1.32
CA VAL A 41 19.59 -23.84 2.68
C VAL A 41 21.08 -24.14 2.77
N CYS A 42 21.67 -23.90 3.94
CA CYS A 42 23.06 -24.21 4.24
C CYS A 42 23.22 -24.67 5.70
N PRO A 43 24.40 -25.17 6.11
CA PRO A 43 24.62 -25.61 7.49
C PRO A 43 24.25 -24.59 8.56
N VAL A 44 24.40 -23.27 8.28
CA VAL A 44 24.08 -22.20 9.25
C VAL A 44 22.59 -22.10 9.49
N CYS A 45 21.76 -21.93 8.45
CA CYS A 45 20.30 -21.80 8.61
C CYS A 45 19.63 -23.12 9.02
N LEU A 46 20.29 -24.27 8.80
CA LEU A 46 19.87 -25.58 9.30
C LEU A 46 20.33 -25.84 10.75
N GLY A 47 21.23 -25.01 11.30
CA GLY A 47 21.74 -25.18 12.66
C GLY A 47 22.63 -26.40 12.84
N LEU A 48 23.40 -26.80 11.81
CA LEU A 48 24.28 -27.94 11.91
C LEU A 48 25.45 -27.66 12.87
N PRO A 49 25.91 -28.66 13.63
CA PRO A 49 27.03 -28.50 14.56
C PRO A 49 28.27 -27.93 13.90
N GLY A 50 28.90 -26.93 14.54
CA GLY A 50 30.12 -26.28 14.07
C GLY A 50 29.92 -25.14 13.06
N SER A 51 28.70 -24.86 12.63
CA SER A 51 28.39 -23.70 11.77
C SER A 51 28.11 -22.47 12.63
N LEU A 52 28.71 -21.33 12.26
CA LEU A 52 28.55 -20.07 12.97
C LEU A 52 27.80 -19.03 12.12
N PRO A 53 26.86 -18.27 12.72
CA PRO A 53 26.11 -17.20 12.04
C PRO A 53 27.00 -15.99 11.76
N VAL A 54 26.69 -15.26 10.66
CA VAL A 54 27.30 -13.96 10.34
C VAL A 54 26.18 -12.97 10.00
N LEU A 55 26.10 -11.89 10.74
CA LEU A 55 25.04 -10.90 10.62
C LEU A 55 25.03 -10.20 9.24
N ASN A 56 23.85 -10.10 8.65
CA ASN A 56 23.60 -9.30 7.45
C ASN A 56 23.39 -7.82 7.84
N SER A 57 24.37 -6.96 7.56
CA SER A 57 24.31 -5.53 7.86
C SER A 57 23.15 -4.81 7.17
N LYS A 58 22.72 -5.29 5.98
CA LYS A 58 21.57 -4.69 5.26
C LYS A 58 20.27 -4.84 6.04
N ALA A 59 20.08 -5.93 6.77
CA ALA A 59 18.92 -6.11 7.63
C ALA A 59 18.87 -5.08 8.77
N ILE A 60 20.03 -4.76 9.38
CA ILE A 60 20.14 -3.68 10.37
C ILE A 60 19.78 -2.33 9.75
N GLU A 61 20.36 -1.99 8.58
CA GLU A 61 20.05 -0.74 7.89
C GLU A 61 18.56 -0.58 7.63
N LEU A 62 17.89 -1.63 7.10
CA LEU A 62 16.46 -1.60 6.80
C LEU A 62 15.62 -1.48 8.07
N ALA A 63 15.98 -2.18 9.16
CA ALA A 63 15.29 -2.09 10.44
C ALA A 63 15.41 -0.69 11.07
N VAL A 64 16.60 -0.08 11.04
CA VAL A 64 16.82 1.30 11.51
C VAL A 64 16.00 2.29 10.68
N ARG A 65 15.97 2.12 9.34
CA ARG A 65 15.16 2.95 8.44
C ARG A 65 13.68 2.85 8.76
N ALA A 66 13.16 1.62 8.98
CA ALA A 66 11.78 1.38 9.41
C ALA A 66 11.49 2.07 10.75
N GLY A 67 12.35 1.87 11.74
CA GLY A 67 12.19 2.47 13.06
C GLY A 67 12.16 4.00 13.04
N ILE A 68 13.02 4.63 12.25
CA ILE A 68 13.01 6.10 12.07
C ILE A 68 11.68 6.57 11.46
N ALA A 69 11.19 5.90 10.44
CA ALA A 69 9.93 6.27 9.79
C ALA A 69 8.71 6.03 10.68
N LEU A 70 8.81 5.08 11.60
CA LEU A 70 7.82 4.80 12.65
C LEU A 70 8.00 5.66 13.90
N ASN A 71 8.87 6.67 13.84
CA ASN A 71 9.16 7.57 14.95
C ASN A 71 9.68 6.85 16.23
N CYS A 72 10.32 5.72 16.05
CA CYS A 72 10.90 4.95 17.15
C CYS A 72 12.20 5.59 17.67
N VAL A 73 12.50 5.31 18.92
CA VAL A 73 13.83 5.53 19.50
C VAL A 73 14.75 4.40 19.06
N ILE A 74 15.78 4.71 18.27
CA ILE A 74 16.76 3.73 17.83
C ILE A 74 17.75 3.46 18.95
N ALA A 75 17.89 2.19 19.33
CA ALA A 75 18.82 1.77 20.37
C ALA A 75 20.28 1.92 19.86
N PRO A 76 21.17 2.61 20.62
CA PRO A 76 22.57 2.69 20.24
C PRO A 76 23.32 1.36 20.41
N PHE A 77 22.73 0.44 21.17
CA PHE A 77 23.24 -0.89 21.44
C PHE A 77 22.07 -1.89 21.48
N THR A 78 22.21 -3.00 20.77
CA THR A 78 21.27 -4.12 20.79
C THR A 78 22.02 -5.46 20.75
N LYS A 79 21.38 -6.52 21.19
CA LYS A 79 21.92 -7.88 21.21
C LYS A 79 20.94 -8.88 20.67
N TRP A 80 21.43 -10.08 20.47
CA TRP A 80 20.64 -11.21 19.99
C TRP A 80 20.36 -12.18 21.12
N ASP A 81 19.11 -12.63 21.20
CA ASP A 81 18.64 -13.65 22.14
C ASP A 81 18.11 -14.87 21.40
N ARG A 82 18.19 -16.04 22.02
CA ARG A 82 17.57 -17.26 21.54
C ARG A 82 16.22 -17.45 22.19
N LYS A 83 15.16 -17.47 21.36
CA LYS A 83 13.79 -17.83 21.74
C LYS A 83 13.61 -19.31 21.48
N ASN A 84 13.59 -20.12 22.56
CA ASN A 84 13.62 -21.58 22.42
C ASN A 84 12.21 -22.15 22.30
N TYR A 85 11.95 -22.84 21.19
CA TYR A 85 10.75 -23.62 20.97
C TYR A 85 11.00 -24.61 19.81
N PHE A 86 10.23 -25.70 19.78
CA PHE A 86 10.46 -26.81 18.86
C PHE A 86 9.30 -26.92 17.87
N TYR A 87 9.62 -26.70 16.60
CA TYR A 87 8.73 -26.93 15.46
C TYR A 87 9.50 -27.56 14.32
N PRO A 88 8.85 -28.38 13.46
CA PRO A 88 9.51 -29.03 12.33
C PRO A 88 10.16 -28.07 11.34
N ASP A 89 9.63 -26.85 11.19
CA ASP A 89 10.12 -25.79 10.31
C ASP A 89 11.14 -24.87 10.99
N LEU A 90 11.55 -25.20 12.22
CA LEU A 90 12.59 -24.48 12.96
C LEU A 90 13.73 -25.45 13.33
N PRO A 91 14.62 -25.82 12.39
CA PRO A 91 15.58 -26.92 12.57
C PRO A 91 16.61 -26.67 13.66
N LYS A 92 16.90 -25.41 14.01
CA LYS A 92 17.80 -25.05 15.10
C LYS A 92 17.23 -25.31 16.49
N GLY A 93 15.91 -25.49 16.63
CA GLY A 93 15.22 -25.58 17.90
C GLY A 93 15.11 -24.24 18.66
N TYR A 94 15.54 -23.15 18.04
CA TYR A 94 15.38 -21.77 18.55
C TYR A 94 15.29 -20.79 17.39
N GLN A 95 14.64 -19.68 17.62
CA GLN A 95 14.61 -18.50 16.75
C GLN A 95 15.54 -17.44 17.35
N THR A 96 16.46 -16.90 16.54
CA THR A 96 17.26 -15.76 16.96
C THR A 96 16.40 -14.49 16.85
N SER A 97 16.29 -13.75 17.93
CA SER A 97 15.43 -12.58 18.07
C SER A 97 16.09 -11.53 18.98
N GLN A 98 15.38 -10.44 19.32
CA GLN A 98 15.82 -9.40 20.25
C GLN A 98 14.76 -9.26 21.35
N PHE A 99 15.03 -9.72 22.55
CA PHE A 99 14.05 -9.78 23.62
C PHE A 99 14.02 -8.52 24.49
N ASP A 100 15.06 -8.29 25.28
CA ASP A 100 15.13 -7.20 26.26
C ASP A 100 15.75 -5.90 25.70
N LEU A 101 16.51 -5.99 24.61
CA LEU A 101 17.14 -4.85 23.95
C LEU A 101 16.76 -4.80 22.46
N PRO A 102 15.51 -4.49 22.13
CA PRO A 102 15.07 -4.36 20.73
C PRO A 102 15.78 -3.20 20.04
N ILE A 103 16.01 -3.32 18.73
CA ILE A 103 16.67 -2.28 17.93
C ILE A 103 15.86 -0.98 17.89
N CYS A 104 14.52 -1.05 18.01
CA CYS A 104 13.62 0.08 18.01
C CYS A 104 12.67 0.01 19.20
N GLY A 105 12.75 1.00 20.09
CA GLY A 105 11.86 1.14 21.24
C GLY A 105 10.83 2.24 21.03
N GLY A 106 9.58 2.01 21.48
CA GLY A 106 8.50 2.98 21.36
C GLY A 106 8.15 3.32 19.90
N GLY A 107 7.63 4.52 19.67
CA GLY A 107 7.26 5.01 18.35
C GLY A 107 5.77 5.12 18.12
N PHE A 108 5.36 5.44 16.89
CA PHE A 108 3.95 5.50 16.51
C PHE A 108 3.77 5.47 15.00
N LEU A 109 2.57 5.07 14.57
CA LEU A 109 2.07 5.23 13.21
C LEU A 109 0.78 6.05 13.24
N GLU A 110 0.64 7.02 12.35
CA GLU A 110 -0.61 7.76 12.16
C GLU A 110 -1.46 7.11 11.08
N ILE A 111 -2.76 6.96 11.36
CA ILE A 111 -3.75 6.41 10.45
C ILE A 111 -4.88 7.41 10.21
N ASP A 112 -5.44 7.40 9.02
CA ASP A 112 -6.67 8.12 8.74
C ASP A 112 -7.87 7.23 9.11
N THR A 113 -8.78 7.75 9.92
CA THR A 113 -9.99 7.07 10.41
C THR A 113 -11.14 8.06 10.54
N GLN A 114 -12.27 7.61 11.05
CA GLN A 114 -13.42 8.45 11.36
C GLN A 114 -13.59 8.56 12.88
N ASP A 115 -13.87 9.77 13.34
CA ASP A 115 -14.27 9.99 14.74
C ASP A 115 -15.57 9.23 15.04
N PRO A 116 -15.57 8.35 16.06
CA PRO A 116 -16.70 7.49 16.36
C PRO A 116 -18.02 8.24 16.71
N LEU A 117 -17.90 9.48 17.17
CA LEU A 117 -19.04 10.29 17.61
C LEU A 117 -19.58 11.18 16.49
N SER A 118 -18.68 11.86 15.78
CA SER A 118 -19.06 12.83 14.74
C SER A 118 -19.07 12.26 13.32
N GLY A 119 -18.43 11.11 13.08
CA GLY A 119 -18.20 10.54 11.75
C GLY A 119 -17.24 11.37 10.88
N GLN A 120 -16.62 12.41 11.42
CA GLN A 120 -15.68 13.24 10.67
C GLN A 120 -14.34 12.54 10.50
N PRO A 121 -13.67 12.74 9.34
CA PRO A 121 -12.32 12.22 9.14
C PRO A 121 -11.36 12.80 10.19
N ILE A 122 -10.62 11.93 10.84
CA ILE A 122 -9.59 12.32 11.81
C ILE A 122 -8.31 11.53 11.53
N ARG A 123 -7.19 12.09 11.94
CA ARG A 123 -5.91 11.38 11.99
C ARG A 123 -5.67 10.92 13.42
N LYS A 124 -5.53 9.59 13.58
CA LYS A 124 -5.31 8.94 14.86
C LYS A 124 -3.89 8.38 14.93
N ARG A 125 -3.20 8.67 16.02
CA ARG A 125 -1.90 8.11 16.33
C ARG A 125 -2.09 6.80 17.08
N ILE A 126 -1.40 5.76 16.63
CA ILE A 126 -1.32 4.44 17.27
C ILE A 126 0.12 4.26 17.74
N ALA A 127 0.30 4.14 19.05
CA ALA A 127 1.61 3.94 19.65
C ALA A 127 2.15 2.53 19.37
N LEU A 128 3.47 2.41 19.35
CA LEU A 128 4.19 1.16 19.19
C LEU A 128 4.91 0.81 20.49
N VAL A 129 4.84 -0.45 20.88
CA VAL A 129 5.63 -1.01 21.98
C VAL A 129 7.09 -1.06 21.57
N ARG A 130 7.36 -1.67 20.42
CA ARG A 130 8.71 -1.85 19.86
C ARG A 130 8.66 -2.35 18.41
N ALA A 131 9.82 -2.28 17.74
CA ALA A 131 10.10 -3.10 16.58
C ALA A 131 11.46 -3.79 16.76
N HIS A 132 11.54 -5.08 16.43
CA HIS A 132 12.74 -5.87 16.64
C HIS A 132 12.99 -6.85 15.50
N LEU A 133 14.26 -7.18 15.31
CA LEU A 133 14.69 -8.14 14.29
C LEU A 133 14.63 -9.56 14.82
N GLU A 134 14.23 -10.47 13.93
CA GLU A 134 14.28 -11.90 14.19
C GLU A 134 14.45 -12.70 12.89
N GLU A 135 14.68 -14.00 12.98
CA GLU A 135 14.69 -14.92 11.85
C GLU A 135 13.29 -15.44 11.59
N ASP A 136 12.89 -15.49 10.31
CA ASP A 136 11.67 -16.22 9.94
C ASP A 136 11.87 -17.74 10.06
N ALA A 137 10.80 -18.47 10.36
CA ALA A 137 10.77 -19.93 10.34
C ALA A 137 10.61 -20.46 8.89
N GLY A 138 10.81 -21.74 8.67
CA GLY A 138 10.48 -22.43 7.44
C GLY A 138 8.96 -22.43 7.18
N LYS A 139 8.54 -23.27 6.25
CA LYS A 139 7.12 -23.45 5.91
C LYS A 139 6.72 -24.90 6.08
N SER A 140 5.72 -25.15 6.92
CA SER A 140 5.04 -26.46 7.00
C SER A 140 3.87 -26.46 6.03
N MET A 141 3.82 -27.47 5.16
CA MET A 141 2.75 -27.67 4.19
C MET A 141 1.99 -28.93 4.56
N HIS A 142 0.70 -28.78 4.84
CA HIS A 142 -0.23 -29.86 5.13
C HIS A 142 -1.04 -30.17 3.89
N ASP A 143 -0.99 -31.40 3.39
CA ASP A 143 -1.69 -31.81 2.18
C ASP A 143 -3.04 -32.46 2.55
N GLU A 144 -3.95 -31.66 3.10
CA GLU A 144 -5.29 -32.11 3.53
C GLU A 144 -6.15 -32.62 2.33
N VAL A 145 -5.90 -32.08 1.13
CA VAL A 145 -6.67 -32.41 -0.08
C VAL A 145 -6.29 -33.80 -0.61
N ALA A 146 -5.04 -34.24 -0.40
CA ALA A 146 -4.57 -35.52 -0.88
C ALA A 146 -4.81 -36.71 0.09
N GLY A 147 -5.42 -36.44 1.27
CA GLY A 147 -5.69 -37.44 2.29
C GLY A 147 -4.43 -38.09 2.89
N ARG A 148 -3.28 -37.43 2.78
CA ARG A 148 -2.02 -37.87 3.36
C ARG A 148 -1.83 -37.26 4.74
N ALA A 149 -1.48 -38.10 5.72
CA ALA A 149 -1.23 -37.65 7.10
C ALA A 149 0.19 -37.09 7.31
N ASP A 150 0.95 -36.83 6.22
CA ASP A 150 2.31 -36.32 6.27
C ASP A 150 2.37 -34.82 6.05
N SER A 151 3.26 -34.13 6.76
CA SER A 151 3.58 -32.72 6.54
C SER A 151 4.90 -32.61 5.79
N ARG A 152 4.96 -31.74 4.81
CA ARG A 152 6.19 -31.43 4.08
C ARG A 152 6.77 -30.13 4.61
N ILE A 153 8.09 -30.13 4.81
CA ILE A 153 8.80 -28.97 5.36
C ILE A 153 9.67 -28.35 4.27
N ASP A 154 9.46 -27.07 4.01
CA ASP A 154 10.32 -26.26 3.15
C ASP A 154 11.07 -25.25 4.03
N LEU A 155 12.41 -25.36 4.06
CA LEU A 155 13.29 -24.52 4.86
C LEU A 155 13.89 -23.36 4.06
N ASN A 156 13.44 -23.10 2.84
CA ASN A 156 13.94 -21.97 2.05
C ASN A 156 13.73 -20.62 2.76
N ARG A 157 12.61 -20.47 3.48
CA ARG A 157 12.31 -19.25 4.25
C ARG A 157 13.07 -19.19 5.59
N ALA A 158 13.45 -20.31 6.19
CA ALA A 158 14.11 -20.33 7.49
C ALA A 158 15.37 -19.47 7.51
N GLY A 159 15.43 -18.50 8.44
CA GLY A 159 16.51 -17.53 8.56
C GLY A 159 16.36 -16.28 7.66
N THR A 160 15.26 -16.08 6.94
CA THR A 160 14.95 -14.82 6.25
C THR A 160 14.83 -13.70 7.29
N PRO A 161 15.41 -12.50 7.04
CA PRO A 161 15.30 -11.39 7.98
C PRO A 161 13.85 -10.93 8.14
N LEU A 162 13.39 -10.87 9.37
CA LEU A 162 12.04 -10.47 9.74
C LEU A 162 12.09 -9.31 10.73
N LEU A 163 11.28 -8.28 10.52
CA LEU A 163 11.05 -7.21 11.48
C LEU A 163 9.66 -7.39 12.07
N GLU A 164 9.57 -7.66 13.36
CA GLU A 164 8.32 -7.71 14.11
C GLU A 164 8.04 -6.34 14.72
N ILE A 165 6.86 -5.78 14.43
CA ILE A 165 6.39 -4.47 14.88
C ILE A 165 5.15 -4.71 15.74
N VAL A 166 5.22 -4.34 17.01
CA VAL A 166 4.15 -4.55 17.99
C VAL A 166 3.49 -3.21 18.30
N SER A 167 2.19 -3.10 18.06
CA SER A 167 1.41 -1.92 18.45
C SER A 167 0.93 -1.98 19.89
N GLU A 168 0.70 -0.81 20.50
CA GLU A 168 -0.15 -0.73 21.68
C GLU A 168 -1.60 -1.08 21.30
N PRO A 169 -2.42 -1.57 22.27
CA PRO A 169 -3.82 -1.98 22.03
C PRO A 169 -4.75 -0.76 21.96
N GLU A 170 -4.48 0.15 21.04
CA GLU A 170 -5.19 1.43 20.89
C GLU A 170 -6.18 1.45 19.73
N LEU A 171 -6.15 0.42 18.87
CA LEU A 171 -7.12 0.28 17.78
C LEU A 171 -8.48 -0.12 18.36
N SER A 172 -9.56 0.47 17.85
CA SER A 172 -10.91 0.34 18.42
C SER A 172 -11.97 -0.18 17.42
N SER A 173 -11.59 -0.39 16.17
CA SER A 173 -12.47 -0.98 15.18
C SER A 173 -11.71 -1.81 14.13
N ALA A 174 -12.44 -2.61 13.39
CA ALA A 174 -11.88 -3.40 12.28
C ALA A 174 -11.35 -2.51 11.15
N GLU A 175 -12.03 -1.38 10.90
CA GLU A 175 -11.61 -0.38 9.93
C GLU A 175 -10.28 0.27 10.35
N GLU A 176 -10.10 0.58 11.62
CA GLU A 176 -8.83 1.10 12.14
C GLU A 176 -7.70 0.08 12.00
N ALA A 177 -7.97 -1.20 12.27
CA ALA A 177 -6.98 -2.26 12.10
C ALA A 177 -6.56 -2.41 10.63
N LYS A 178 -7.52 -2.32 9.70
CA LYS A 178 -7.26 -2.33 8.27
C LYS A 178 -6.47 -1.08 7.81
N SER A 179 -6.86 0.10 8.28
CA SER A 179 -6.15 1.36 7.97
C SER A 179 -4.70 1.32 8.47
N TYR A 180 -4.48 0.81 9.68
CA TYR A 180 -3.14 0.64 10.26
C TYR A 180 -2.26 -0.27 9.39
N LEU A 181 -2.77 -1.44 8.99
CA LEU A 181 -2.01 -2.37 8.15
C LEU A 181 -1.77 -1.82 6.74
N THR A 182 -2.73 -1.09 6.19
CA THR A 182 -2.60 -0.45 4.88
C THR A 182 -1.49 0.60 4.92
N GLU A 183 -1.50 1.48 5.94
CA GLU A 183 -0.49 2.53 6.08
C GLU A 183 0.89 1.94 6.40
N MET A 184 0.96 0.92 7.27
CA MET A 184 2.19 0.19 7.57
C MET A 184 2.80 -0.41 6.30
N ARG A 185 2.00 -1.12 5.51
CA ARG A 185 2.46 -1.71 4.24
C ARG A 185 2.99 -0.65 3.28
N LEU A 186 2.23 0.41 3.06
CA LEU A 186 2.64 1.51 2.18
C LEU A 186 3.95 2.14 2.64
N LEU A 187 4.08 2.43 3.93
CA LEU A 187 5.29 2.99 4.51
C LEU A 187 6.51 2.09 4.24
N MET A 188 6.39 0.79 4.51
CA MET A 188 7.49 -0.16 4.31
C MET A 188 7.86 -0.32 2.84
N MET A 189 6.87 -0.33 1.94
CA MET A 189 7.11 -0.38 0.49
C MET A 189 7.80 0.90 -0.03
N PHE A 190 7.32 2.08 0.37
CA PHE A 190 7.90 3.36 -0.04
C PHE A 190 9.36 3.53 0.39
N LEU A 191 9.73 2.92 1.50
CA LEU A 191 11.11 2.92 2.01
C LEU A 191 11.98 1.81 1.42
N GLY A 192 11.44 0.96 0.54
CA GLY A 192 12.14 -0.17 -0.04
C GLY A 192 12.55 -1.22 1.00
N ILE A 193 11.74 -1.38 2.04
CA ILE A 193 12.01 -2.32 3.14
C ILE A 193 11.45 -3.70 2.81
N THR A 194 10.28 -3.77 2.17
CA THR A 194 9.58 -4.98 1.75
C THR A 194 8.81 -4.75 0.46
N ASP A 195 8.43 -5.82 -0.23
CA ASP A 195 7.45 -5.78 -1.34
C ASP A 195 6.00 -5.72 -0.85
N GLY A 196 5.77 -6.01 0.43
CA GLY A 196 4.46 -5.93 1.08
C GLY A 196 3.46 -6.96 0.57
N ASN A 197 3.91 -8.08 0.02
CA ASN A 197 3.05 -9.14 -0.52
C ASN A 197 2.57 -10.08 0.59
N MET A 198 1.31 -9.90 1.04
CA MET A 198 0.73 -10.76 2.08
C MET A 198 0.48 -12.20 1.59
N GLN A 199 0.24 -12.41 0.29
CA GLN A 199 -0.03 -13.75 -0.25
C GLN A 199 1.25 -14.60 -0.27
N GLU A 200 2.39 -13.98 -0.49
CA GLU A 200 3.71 -14.63 -0.43
C GLU A 200 4.25 -14.69 1.01
N GLY A 201 3.62 -13.99 1.95
CA GLY A 201 4.00 -13.94 3.35
C GLY A 201 5.09 -12.92 3.67
N SER A 202 5.39 -11.99 2.75
CA SER A 202 6.33 -10.90 2.99
C SER A 202 5.81 -9.90 4.02
N LEU A 203 4.49 -9.82 4.20
CA LEU A 203 3.83 -9.09 5.27
C LEU A 203 2.75 -9.97 5.89
N ARG A 204 2.80 -10.15 7.22
CA ARG A 204 1.84 -10.92 8.00
C ARG A 204 1.39 -10.12 9.19
N ALA A 205 0.20 -10.41 9.69
CA ALA A 205 -0.32 -9.77 10.90
C ALA A 205 -1.03 -10.79 11.77
N ASP A 206 -0.84 -10.67 13.09
CA ASP A 206 -1.62 -11.33 14.11
C ASP A 206 -2.38 -10.25 14.89
N ALA A 207 -3.63 -10.52 15.28
CA ALA A 207 -4.46 -9.55 15.98
C ALA A 207 -4.82 -10.07 17.38
N ASN A 208 -4.52 -9.28 18.42
CA ASN A 208 -4.96 -9.50 19.78
C ASN A 208 -6.24 -8.68 20.01
N VAL A 209 -7.36 -9.34 20.27
CA VAL A 209 -8.68 -8.70 20.38
C VAL A 209 -9.32 -9.04 21.71
N ASN A 210 -9.86 -8.02 22.39
CA ASN A 210 -10.78 -8.19 23.51
C ASN A 210 -11.82 -7.05 23.56
N LEU A 211 -12.82 -7.19 24.42
CA LEU A 211 -13.90 -6.21 24.60
C LEU A 211 -13.85 -5.65 26.02
N HIS A 212 -14.03 -4.34 26.14
CA HIS A 212 -14.13 -3.64 27.41
C HIS A 212 -15.57 -3.15 27.63
N PHE A 213 -16.13 -3.46 28.77
CA PHE A 213 -17.48 -3.08 29.21
C PHE A 213 -17.39 -2.18 30.43
N GLU A 214 -18.17 -1.13 30.48
CA GLU A 214 -18.33 -0.32 31.69
C GLU A 214 -19.48 -0.91 32.54
N ARG A 215 -19.18 -1.38 33.75
CA ARG A 215 -20.15 -1.88 34.73
C ARG A 215 -19.86 -1.28 36.10
N ASP A 216 -20.83 -0.59 36.70
CA ASP A 216 -20.74 -0.01 38.04
C ASP A 216 -19.49 0.89 38.21
N GLY A 217 -19.13 1.67 37.18
CA GLY A 217 -17.97 2.55 37.17
C GLY A 217 -16.60 1.83 37.11
N LYS A 218 -16.62 0.53 36.72
CA LYS A 218 -15.41 -0.26 36.51
C LYS A 218 -15.39 -0.83 35.11
N THR A 219 -14.22 -0.82 34.48
CA THR A 219 -13.99 -1.50 33.22
C THR A 219 -13.81 -3.00 33.45
N VAL A 220 -14.64 -3.81 32.84
CA VAL A 220 -14.55 -5.27 32.80
C VAL A 220 -14.15 -5.68 31.40
N ALA A 221 -13.03 -6.40 31.25
CA ALA A 221 -12.51 -6.83 29.97
C ALA A 221 -12.75 -8.33 29.74
N THR A 222 -13.06 -8.72 28.49
CA THR A 222 -13.07 -10.15 28.10
C THR A 222 -11.65 -10.71 28.03
N PRO A 223 -11.44 -12.04 28.07
CA PRO A 223 -10.16 -12.66 27.80
C PRO A 223 -9.62 -12.25 26.41
N ILE A 224 -8.31 -12.03 26.32
CA ILE A 224 -7.67 -11.67 25.04
C ILE A 224 -7.64 -12.89 24.13
N VAL A 225 -8.04 -12.72 22.88
CA VAL A 225 -7.93 -13.73 21.84
C VAL A 225 -6.92 -13.26 20.79
N GLU A 226 -5.91 -14.08 20.56
CA GLU A 226 -4.94 -13.92 19.48
C GLU A 226 -5.48 -14.57 18.20
N ILE A 227 -5.69 -13.80 17.15
CA ILE A 227 -6.18 -14.29 15.86
C ILE A 227 -5.01 -14.40 14.88
N LYS A 228 -4.81 -15.61 14.34
CA LYS A 228 -3.77 -15.94 13.36
C LYS A 228 -4.35 -16.22 11.97
N ASN A 229 -3.49 -16.46 11.00
CA ASN A 229 -3.84 -16.77 9.60
C ASN A 229 -4.54 -15.61 8.86
N LEU A 230 -4.15 -14.40 9.14
CA LEU A 230 -4.70 -13.18 8.54
C LEU A 230 -3.92 -12.82 7.25
N ASN A 231 -4.27 -13.47 6.13
CA ASN A 231 -3.50 -13.41 4.88
C ASN A 231 -3.91 -12.27 3.93
N SER A 232 -4.79 -11.37 4.36
CA SER A 232 -5.20 -10.17 3.61
C SER A 232 -5.78 -9.11 4.54
N PHE A 233 -5.79 -7.85 4.13
CA PHE A 233 -6.43 -6.76 4.89
C PHE A 233 -7.93 -7.00 5.10
N ARG A 234 -8.59 -7.62 4.11
CA ARG A 234 -10.00 -8.01 4.22
C ARG A 234 -10.20 -9.13 5.23
N ALA A 235 -9.27 -10.08 5.30
CA ALA A 235 -9.31 -11.14 6.31
C ALA A 235 -9.19 -10.56 7.73
N VAL A 236 -8.28 -9.59 7.96
CA VAL A 236 -8.14 -8.89 9.24
C VAL A 236 -9.45 -8.20 9.64
N GLU A 237 -10.05 -7.42 8.73
CA GLU A 237 -11.30 -6.72 8.97
C GLU A 237 -12.44 -7.70 9.36
N ARG A 238 -12.63 -8.76 8.57
CA ARG A 238 -13.67 -9.78 8.81
C ARG A 238 -13.43 -10.56 10.09
N ALA A 239 -12.18 -10.94 10.36
CA ALA A 239 -11.82 -11.71 11.55
C ALA A 239 -12.04 -10.91 12.84
N VAL A 240 -11.63 -9.63 12.86
CA VAL A 240 -11.86 -8.75 14.01
C VAL A 240 -13.36 -8.53 14.26
N LEU A 241 -14.15 -8.30 13.21
CA LEU A 241 -15.60 -8.15 13.32
C LEU A 241 -16.27 -9.43 13.87
N TYR A 242 -15.91 -10.58 13.31
CA TYR A 242 -16.44 -11.87 13.77
C TYR A 242 -16.07 -12.13 15.24
N GLU A 243 -14.79 -11.97 15.57
CA GLU A 243 -14.30 -12.27 16.91
C GLU A 243 -14.89 -11.33 17.96
N SER A 244 -15.06 -10.05 17.66
CA SER A 244 -15.73 -9.09 18.55
C SER A 244 -17.18 -9.52 18.83
N ASN A 245 -17.91 -9.93 17.80
CA ASN A 245 -19.28 -10.43 17.96
C ASN A 245 -19.32 -11.73 18.76
N ARG A 246 -18.43 -12.67 18.48
CA ARG A 246 -18.31 -13.94 19.22
C ARG A 246 -18.05 -13.70 20.70
N GLN A 247 -17.08 -12.85 21.04
CA GLN A 247 -16.75 -12.50 22.42
C GLN A 247 -17.92 -11.79 23.12
N PHE A 248 -18.64 -10.92 22.42
CA PHE A 248 -19.82 -10.25 22.97
C PHE A 248 -20.91 -11.26 23.37
N VAL A 249 -21.25 -12.20 22.48
CA VAL A 249 -22.25 -13.24 22.79
C VAL A 249 -21.79 -14.09 23.96
N LEU A 250 -20.56 -14.59 23.91
CA LEU A 250 -19.99 -15.42 24.99
C LEU A 250 -19.99 -14.70 26.34
N PHE A 251 -19.63 -13.40 26.36
CA PHE A 251 -19.62 -12.61 27.59
C PHE A 251 -21.03 -12.38 28.15
N GLN A 252 -22.05 -12.23 27.29
CA GLN A 252 -23.45 -12.12 27.74
C GLN A 252 -23.96 -13.42 28.38
N GLU A 253 -23.49 -14.57 27.89
CA GLU A 253 -23.89 -15.90 28.39
C GLU A 253 -23.14 -16.30 29.67
N THR A 254 -21.83 -16.02 29.72
CA THR A 254 -20.96 -16.56 30.76
C THR A 254 -20.49 -15.53 31.79
N GLY A 255 -20.41 -14.27 31.41
CA GLY A 255 -19.82 -13.19 32.22
C GLY A 255 -18.31 -13.32 32.44
N LEU A 256 -17.63 -14.23 31.74
CA LEU A 256 -16.19 -14.49 31.93
C LEU A 256 -15.34 -13.28 31.57
N ALA A 257 -14.57 -12.80 32.55
CA ALA A 257 -13.65 -11.68 32.41
C ALA A 257 -12.20 -12.17 32.29
N ILE A 258 -11.31 -11.24 31.88
CA ILE A 258 -9.86 -11.46 31.82
C ILE A 258 -9.33 -11.99 33.15
N GLY A 259 -8.45 -12.99 33.11
CA GLY A 259 -7.93 -13.68 34.31
C GLY A 259 -8.84 -14.80 34.83
N GLN A 260 -10.06 -14.96 34.32
CA GLN A 260 -10.98 -16.05 34.70
C GLN A 260 -10.99 -17.20 33.68
N SER A 261 -10.36 -17.01 32.53
CA SER A 261 -10.20 -17.99 31.48
C SER A 261 -8.81 -17.83 30.82
N PRO A 262 -8.21 -18.91 30.33
CA PRO A 262 -6.91 -18.85 29.67
C PRO A 262 -6.98 -18.01 28.37
N LYS A 263 -5.85 -17.42 28.01
CA LYS A 263 -5.70 -16.73 26.71
C LYS A 263 -5.84 -17.77 25.58
N GLN A 264 -6.68 -17.47 24.57
CA GLN A 264 -6.90 -18.35 23.43
C GLN A 264 -6.16 -17.86 22.19
N THR A 265 -5.62 -18.81 21.41
CA THR A 265 -5.16 -18.57 20.05
C THR A 265 -6.17 -19.21 19.08
N ARG A 266 -6.69 -18.42 18.15
CA ARG A 266 -7.67 -18.85 17.15
C ARG A 266 -7.14 -18.56 15.76
N GLY A 267 -7.42 -19.45 14.78
CA GLY A 267 -7.09 -19.26 13.39
C GLY A 267 -8.29 -18.72 12.59
N TRP A 268 -8.09 -17.76 11.72
CA TRP A 268 -9.11 -17.32 10.80
C TRP A 268 -9.30 -18.33 9.67
N ASN A 269 -10.52 -18.79 9.46
CA ASN A 269 -10.95 -19.58 8.30
C ASN A 269 -11.69 -18.65 7.32
N ASP A 270 -11.02 -18.25 6.24
CA ASP A 270 -11.58 -17.27 5.30
C ASP A 270 -12.75 -17.83 4.48
N VAL A 271 -12.82 -19.15 4.27
CA VAL A 271 -13.89 -19.86 3.56
C VAL A 271 -15.14 -19.93 4.42
N ALA A 272 -15.01 -20.40 5.67
CA ALA A 272 -16.10 -20.48 6.63
C ALA A 272 -16.53 -19.09 7.14
N GLY A 273 -15.61 -18.12 7.14
CA GLY A 273 -15.85 -16.77 7.66
C GLY A 273 -15.91 -16.70 9.18
N GLU A 274 -15.17 -17.56 9.87
CA GLU A 274 -15.14 -17.67 11.32
C GLU A 274 -13.75 -17.93 11.88
N THR A 275 -13.58 -17.74 13.20
CA THR A 275 -12.36 -18.10 13.90
C THR A 275 -12.52 -19.49 14.52
N GLU A 276 -11.51 -20.36 14.34
CA GLU A 276 -11.45 -21.69 14.90
C GLU A 276 -10.42 -21.78 16.02
N MET A 277 -10.72 -22.49 17.09
CA MET A 277 -9.78 -22.67 18.20
C MET A 277 -8.60 -23.52 17.75
N GLN A 278 -7.40 -22.99 17.89
CA GLN A 278 -6.15 -23.72 17.62
C GLN A 278 -5.49 -24.22 18.91
N ARG A 279 -5.46 -23.36 19.95
CA ARG A 279 -4.80 -23.67 21.20
C ARG A 279 -5.37 -22.82 22.34
N GLU A 280 -5.51 -23.42 23.52
CA GLU A 280 -5.63 -22.69 24.79
C GLU A 280 -4.25 -22.56 25.43
N LYS A 281 -3.90 -21.37 25.87
CA LYS A 281 -2.66 -21.13 26.62
C LYS A 281 -3.02 -21.13 28.12
N GLU A 282 -2.77 -22.23 28.79
CA GLU A 282 -2.94 -22.31 30.28
C GLU A 282 -1.98 -21.36 30.97
N ASP A 283 -0.74 -21.19 30.44
CA ASP A 283 0.26 -20.24 30.90
C ASP A 283 0.99 -19.57 29.72
N SER A 284 1.62 -18.40 29.95
CA SER A 284 2.54 -17.81 28.97
C SER A 284 3.68 -18.78 28.70
N ALA A 285 3.88 -19.17 27.44
CA ALA A 285 4.97 -20.06 27.09
C ALA A 285 6.32 -19.45 27.54
N ASP A 286 7.01 -20.14 28.42
CA ASP A 286 8.37 -19.77 28.81
C ASP A 286 9.33 -20.20 27.68
N TYR A 287 9.72 -19.25 26.85
CA TYR A 287 10.68 -19.48 25.77
C TYR A 287 12.12 -19.57 26.23
N ARG A 288 12.41 -19.44 27.53
CA ARG A 288 13.76 -19.53 28.11
C ARG A 288 14.76 -18.68 27.32
N TYR A 289 14.44 -17.40 27.15
CA TYR A 289 15.33 -16.48 26.45
C TYR A 289 16.70 -16.39 27.13
N PHE A 290 17.75 -16.44 26.34
CA PHE A 290 19.11 -16.15 26.76
C PHE A 290 19.92 -15.53 25.62
N PRO A 291 20.98 -14.73 25.93
CA PRO A 291 21.81 -14.13 24.91
C PRO A 291 22.45 -15.16 23.98
N CYS A 292 22.39 -14.92 22.66
CA CYS A 292 23.02 -15.82 21.70
C CYS A 292 24.56 -15.72 21.81
N PRO A 293 25.26 -16.83 22.16
CA PRO A 293 26.70 -16.77 22.33
C PRO A 293 27.50 -16.67 21.02
N ASP A 294 26.85 -16.96 19.88
CA ASP A 294 27.48 -17.02 18.56
C ASP A 294 27.43 -15.67 17.83
N LEU A 295 26.74 -14.68 18.37
CA LEU A 295 26.55 -13.38 17.75
C LEU A 295 27.06 -12.25 18.65
N VAL A 296 27.84 -11.37 18.05
CA VAL A 296 28.27 -10.16 18.75
C VAL A 296 27.11 -9.15 18.83
N PRO A 297 27.04 -8.33 19.90
CA PRO A 297 26.11 -7.23 19.97
C PRO A 297 26.32 -6.23 18.80
N VAL A 298 25.25 -5.52 18.45
CA VAL A 298 25.26 -4.47 17.43
C VAL A 298 25.36 -3.11 18.13
N VAL A 299 26.35 -2.33 17.72
CA VAL A 299 26.53 -0.94 18.15
C VAL A 299 26.24 -0.04 16.96
N LEU A 300 25.31 0.88 17.12
CA LEU A 300 24.89 1.82 16.07
C LEU A 300 25.49 3.20 16.35
N GLY A 301 26.33 3.67 15.45
CA GLY A 301 26.89 5.01 15.51
C GLY A 301 25.91 6.09 15.02
N GLU A 302 26.08 7.33 15.49
CA GLU A 302 25.25 8.46 15.04
C GLU A 302 25.30 8.68 13.53
N SER A 303 26.43 8.40 12.88
CA SER A 303 26.60 8.50 11.42
C SER A 303 25.68 7.53 10.67
N GLU A 304 25.55 6.29 11.13
CA GLU A 304 24.69 5.27 10.51
C GLU A 304 23.22 5.63 10.67
N ILE A 305 22.84 6.11 11.85
CA ILE A 305 21.47 6.59 12.12
C ILE A 305 21.15 7.82 11.24
N LYS A 306 22.12 8.73 11.07
CA LYS A 306 21.93 9.92 10.21
C LYS A 306 21.74 9.55 8.74
N ILE A 307 22.50 8.59 8.22
CA ILE A 307 22.33 8.08 6.84
C ILE A 307 20.93 7.47 6.67
N SER A 308 20.51 6.60 7.60
CA SER A 308 19.19 5.98 7.58
C SER A 308 18.07 7.02 7.68
N ARG A 309 18.26 8.09 8.48
CA ARG A 309 17.32 9.21 8.57
C ARG A 309 17.15 9.96 7.25
N ALA A 310 18.24 10.22 6.54
CA ALA A 310 18.18 10.84 5.22
C ALA A 310 17.42 9.97 4.20
N ALA A 311 17.56 8.65 4.30
CA ALA A 311 16.85 7.71 3.43
C ALA A 311 15.37 7.50 3.80
N ALA A 312 14.93 7.91 5.00
CA ALA A 312 13.57 7.74 5.51
C ALA A 312 12.66 8.97 5.29
N THR A 313 13.08 9.96 4.50
CA THR A 313 12.36 11.25 4.37
C THR A 313 11.09 11.18 3.53
N THR A 314 11.02 10.26 2.57
CA THR A 314 9.89 10.15 1.65
C THR A 314 8.86 9.14 2.19
N THR A 315 7.93 9.60 3.02
CA THR A 315 6.84 8.78 3.56
C THR A 315 5.54 9.01 2.77
N PRO A 316 4.62 8.02 2.74
CA PRO A 316 3.29 8.19 2.14
C PRO A 316 2.55 9.42 2.67
N ALA A 317 2.62 9.67 3.99
CA ALA A 317 1.98 10.83 4.63
C ALA A 317 2.56 12.16 4.14
N ALA A 318 3.89 12.28 4.00
CA ALA A 318 4.54 13.47 3.47
C ALA A 318 4.16 13.72 2.01
N LEU A 319 4.10 12.65 1.20
CA LEU A 319 3.70 12.74 -0.21
C LEU A 319 2.23 13.10 -0.36
N ARG A 320 1.31 12.54 0.44
CA ARG A 320 -0.12 12.96 0.44
C ARG A 320 -0.22 14.46 0.65
N LYS A 321 0.48 14.95 1.66
CA LYS A 321 0.51 16.39 1.96
C LYS A 321 1.05 17.20 0.77
N SER A 322 2.17 16.81 0.18
CA SER A 322 2.76 17.47 -0.98
C SER A 322 1.81 17.47 -2.19
N LEU A 323 1.22 16.33 -2.54
CA LEU A 323 0.31 16.20 -3.68
C LEU A 323 -0.93 17.12 -3.53
N VAL A 324 -1.47 17.24 -2.31
CA VAL A 324 -2.64 18.08 -2.04
C VAL A 324 -2.26 19.55 -1.95
N GLU A 325 -1.24 19.92 -1.15
CA GLU A 325 -0.90 21.31 -0.86
C GLU A 325 -0.09 21.97 -1.99
N THR A 326 0.84 21.25 -2.61
CA THR A 326 1.73 21.80 -3.64
C THR A 326 1.16 21.66 -5.05
N HIS A 327 0.54 20.51 -5.34
CA HIS A 327 0.02 20.22 -6.68
C HIS A 327 -1.49 20.39 -6.81
N ALA A 328 -2.18 20.77 -5.71
CA ALA A 328 -3.64 21.01 -5.65
C ALA A 328 -4.49 19.80 -6.12
N LEU A 329 -4.00 18.56 -5.88
CA LEU A 329 -4.78 17.37 -6.13
C LEU A 329 -5.90 17.24 -5.09
N LYS A 330 -6.99 16.59 -5.48
CA LYS A 330 -8.01 16.18 -4.52
C LYS A 330 -7.46 15.06 -3.64
N PRO A 331 -7.87 14.96 -2.37
CA PRO A 331 -7.39 13.91 -1.46
C PRO A 331 -7.51 12.49 -2.02
N ASN A 332 -8.62 12.17 -2.69
CA ASN A 332 -8.84 10.85 -3.30
C ASN A 332 -7.95 10.59 -4.53
N GLU A 333 -7.60 11.63 -5.28
CA GLU A 333 -6.67 11.52 -6.42
C GLU A 333 -5.24 11.25 -5.91
N ALA A 334 -4.82 12.00 -4.89
CA ALA A 334 -3.53 11.79 -4.22
C ALA A 334 -3.42 10.38 -3.63
N GLU A 335 -4.47 9.93 -2.92
CA GLU A 335 -4.53 8.59 -2.35
C GLU A 335 -4.42 7.50 -3.43
N THR A 336 -5.13 7.65 -4.55
CA THR A 336 -5.05 6.68 -5.64
C THR A 336 -3.65 6.55 -6.21
N LEU A 337 -2.92 7.66 -6.39
CA LEU A 337 -1.53 7.63 -6.86
C LEU A 337 -0.60 6.96 -5.83
N ILE A 338 -0.77 7.28 -4.55
CA ILE A 338 0.03 6.72 -3.46
C ILE A 338 -0.16 5.20 -3.33
N GLN A 339 -1.40 4.72 -3.45
CA GLN A 339 -1.70 3.30 -3.40
C GLN A 339 -1.02 2.47 -4.51
N GLN A 340 -0.62 3.12 -5.60
CA GLN A 340 0.12 2.47 -6.69
C GLN A 340 1.63 2.33 -6.40
N GLY A 341 2.12 2.93 -5.33
CA GLY A 341 3.51 2.87 -4.92
C GLY A 341 4.35 4.07 -5.33
N ARG A 342 5.57 4.09 -4.81
CA ARG A 342 6.51 5.21 -4.92
C ARG A 342 6.84 5.59 -6.36
N GLY A 343 7.13 4.61 -7.22
CA GLY A 343 7.49 4.86 -8.62
C GLY A 343 6.42 5.61 -9.41
N VAL A 344 5.13 5.34 -9.12
CA VAL A 344 4.01 6.06 -9.77
C VAL A 344 3.95 7.51 -9.31
N VAL A 345 4.19 7.78 -8.03
CA VAL A 345 4.24 9.17 -7.53
C VAL A 345 5.44 9.91 -8.11
N GLU A 346 6.62 9.31 -8.14
CA GLU A 346 7.82 9.88 -8.76
C GLU A 346 7.60 10.17 -10.26
N TYR A 347 6.94 9.28 -10.98
CA TYR A 347 6.60 9.50 -12.38
C TYR A 347 5.66 10.70 -12.54
N PHE A 348 4.64 10.85 -11.67
CA PHE A 348 3.77 12.03 -11.65
C PHE A 348 4.54 13.32 -11.35
N GLU A 349 5.40 13.33 -10.34
CA GLU A 349 6.23 14.49 -9.99
C GLU A 349 7.15 14.89 -11.16
N ASN A 350 7.75 13.91 -11.83
CA ASN A 350 8.55 14.14 -13.02
C ASN A 350 7.71 14.74 -14.18
N LEU A 351 6.47 14.29 -14.38
CA LEU A 351 5.57 14.91 -15.37
C LEU A 351 5.36 16.40 -15.12
N VAL A 352 5.13 16.75 -13.85
CA VAL A 352 4.92 18.16 -13.46
C VAL A 352 6.21 18.95 -13.58
N GLN A 353 7.34 18.39 -13.17
CA GLN A 353 8.66 19.03 -13.33
C GLN A 353 9.03 19.31 -14.78
N GLU A 354 8.66 18.41 -15.71
CA GLU A 354 8.85 18.56 -17.15
C GLU A 354 7.84 19.53 -17.80
N GLY A 355 6.94 20.15 -17.01
CA GLY A 355 6.09 21.25 -17.43
C GLY A 355 4.61 20.90 -17.68
N ALA A 356 4.17 19.67 -17.45
CA ALA A 356 2.75 19.34 -17.49
C ALA A 356 2.00 19.98 -16.31
N SER A 357 0.78 20.52 -16.53
CA SER A 357 -0.02 21.00 -15.41
C SER A 357 -0.45 19.86 -14.50
N PRO A 358 -0.41 20.04 -13.16
CA PRO A 358 -0.77 18.97 -12.21
C PRO A 358 -2.14 18.36 -12.48
N LYS A 359 -3.14 19.19 -12.80
CA LYS A 359 -4.50 18.75 -13.09
C LYS A 359 -4.58 17.80 -14.30
N ARG A 360 -3.84 18.12 -15.38
CA ARG A 360 -3.82 17.29 -16.59
C ARG A 360 -3.00 16.03 -16.35
N ALA A 361 -1.82 16.16 -15.73
CA ALA A 361 -0.99 15.04 -15.34
C ALA A 361 -1.78 14.02 -14.50
N THR A 362 -2.50 14.48 -13.46
CA THR A 362 -3.37 13.61 -12.63
C THR A 362 -4.41 12.88 -13.47
N SER A 363 -5.14 13.60 -14.34
CA SER A 363 -6.18 12.97 -15.17
C SER A 363 -5.60 11.86 -16.06
N TRP A 364 -4.45 12.10 -16.70
CA TRP A 364 -3.82 11.12 -17.59
C TRP A 364 -3.18 9.96 -16.83
N MET A 365 -2.58 10.25 -15.67
CA MET A 365 -2.09 9.19 -14.79
C MET A 365 -3.20 8.23 -14.41
N LEU A 366 -4.31 8.76 -13.86
CA LEU A 366 -5.41 7.93 -13.35
C LEU A 366 -6.20 7.20 -14.45
N GLN A 367 -6.34 7.80 -15.64
CA GLN A 367 -7.19 7.25 -16.69
C GLN A 367 -6.42 6.42 -17.74
N ASP A 368 -5.22 6.85 -18.12
CA ASP A 368 -4.51 6.27 -19.26
C ASP A 368 -3.28 5.49 -18.85
N VAL A 369 -2.43 6.03 -17.96
CA VAL A 369 -1.22 5.33 -17.49
C VAL A 369 -1.60 4.14 -16.61
N LEU A 370 -2.38 4.35 -15.55
CA LEU A 370 -2.77 3.24 -14.64
C LEU A 370 -3.61 2.18 -15.36
N ARG A 371 -4.44 2.57 -16.32
CA ARG A 371 -5.15 1.59 -17.15
C ARG A 371 -4.19 0.70 -17.92
N TYR A 372 -3.18 1.29 -18.59
CA TYR A 372 -2.17 0.51 -19.30
C TYR A 372 -1.42 -0.44 -18.37
N LEU A 373 -0.99 0.03 -17.20
CA LEU A 373 -0.29 -0.81 -16.22
C LEU A 373 -1.15 -2.00 -15.80
N ASN A 374 -2.42 -1.77 -15.49
CA ASN A 374 -3.35 -2.82 -15.09
C ASN A 374 -3.65 -3.83 -16.21
N GLU A 375 -3.93 -3.35 -17.43
CA GLU A 375 -4.25 -4.21 -18.58
C GLU A 375 -3.07 -5.09 -19.00
N ASN A 376 -1.84 -4.62 -18.81
CA ASN A 376 -0.62 -5.33 -19.20
C ASN A 376 0.08 -6.02 -18.02
N ASN A 377 -0.48 -5.95 -16.81
CA ASN A 377 0.17 -6.41 -15.58
C ASN A 377 1.61 -5.90 -15.46
N ALA A 378 1.82 -4.63 -15.78
CA ALA A 378 3.11 -3.97 -15.88
C ALA A 378 3.33 -3.03 -14.70
N SER A 379 4.59 -2.77 -14.35
CA SER A 379 4.97 -1.75 -13.38
C SER A 379 5.29 -0.42 -14.09
N ILE A 380 5.35 0.67 -13.34
CA ILE A 380 5.68 2.00 -13.91
C ILE A 380 7.10 2.05 -14.47
N GLU A 381 8.03 1.27 -13.92
CA GLU A 381 9.42 1.15 -14.38
C GLU A 381 9.50 0.53 -15.78
N THR A 382 8.51 -0.29 -16.14
CA THR A 382 8.41 -0.93 -17.46
C THR A 382 7.47 -0.21 -18.41
N TYR A 383 6.88 0.93 -17.98
CA TYR A 383 6.00 1.72 -18.82
C TYR A 383 6.79 2.30 -20.01
N PRO A 384 6.33 2.09 -21.28
CA PRO A 384 7.15 2.40 -22.45
C PRO A 384 7.33 3.89 -22.74
N ILE A 385 6.59 4.77 -22.06
CA ILE A 385 6.64 6.23 -22.29
C ILE A 385 7.32 6.90 -21.10
N SER A 386 8.39 7.64 -21.35
CA SER A 386 9.04 8.43 -20.28
C SER A 386 8.17 9.60 -19.84
N ALA A 387 8.34 10.06 -18.59
CA ALA A 387 7.64 11.22 -18.05
C ALA A 387 7.86 12.47 -18.95
N ALA A 388 9.08 12.71 -19.42
CA ALA A 388 9.39 13.82 -20.34
C ALA A 388 8.60 13.74 -21.67
N SER A 389 8.47 12.53 -22.25
CA SER A 389 7.72 12.36 -23.50
C SER A 389 6.22 12.57 -23.28
N LEU A 390 5.66 12.04 -22.18
CA LEU A 390 4.26 12.26 -21.85
C LEU A 390 4.00 13.74 -21.53
N ALA A 391 4.87 14.40 -20.79
CA ALA A 391 4.74 15.83 -20.47
C ALA A 391 4.68 16.69 -21.75
N LYS A 392 5.55 16.43 -22.73
CA LYS A 392 5.52 17.12 -24.04
C LYS A 392 4.17 16.94 -24.75
N LEU A 393 3.61 15.72 -24.71
CA LEU A 393 2.29 15.46 -25.29
C LEU A 393 1.20 16.25 -24.55
N LEU A 394 1.24 16.27 -23.21
CA LEU A 394 0.26 17.01 -22.39
C LEU A 394 0.35 18.51 -22.62
N MET A 395 1.55 19.08 -22.73
CA MET A 395 1.77 20.48 -23.06
C MET A 395 1.27 20.83 -24.47
N ALA A 396 1.44 19.92 -25.45
CA ALA A 396 0.91 20.12 -26.79
C ALA A 396 -0.63 20.19 -26.81
N ILE A 397 -1.30 19.40 -25.94
CA ILE A 397 -2.74 19.46 -25.76
C ILE A 397 -3.15 20.78 -25.06
N GLU A 398 -2.40 21.21 -24.05
CA GLU A 398 -2.66 22.48 -23.35
C GLU A 398 -2.50 23.70 -24.25
N ALA A 399 -1.52 23.66 -25.13
CA ALA A 399 -1.31 24.69 -26.13
C ALA A 399 -2.33 24.64 -27.28
N SER A 400 -3.38 23.83 -27.19
CA SER A 400 -4.41 23.63 -28.22
C SER A 400 -3.86 23.23 -29.59
N LYS A 401 -2.66 22.59 -29.62
CA LYS A 401 -2.09 22.04 -30.85
C LYS A 401 -2.81 20.77 -31.32
N LEU A 402 -3.43 20.06 -30.38
CA LEU A 402 -4.28 18.89 -30.61
C LEU A 402 -5.33 18.74 -29.49
N ASP A 403 -6.45 18.14 -29.81
CA ASP A 403 -7.48 17.84 -28.83
C ASP A 403 -7.12 16.59 -28.01
N THR A 404 -7.82 16.38 -26.87
CA THR A 404 -7.58 15.24 -25.98
C THR A 404 -7.74 13.88 -26.68
N THR A 405 -8.67 13.74 -27.61
CA THR A 405 -8.90 12.48 -28.36
C THR A 405 -7.71 12.15 -29.23
N ARG A 406 -7.23 13.15 -29.99
CA ARG A 406 -6.04 13.01 -30.84
C ARG A 406 -4.77 12.80 -29.99
N GLY A 407 -4.71 13.43 -28.82
CA GLY A 407 -3.65 13.16 -27.85
C GLY A 407 -3.61 11.70 -27.40
N LYS A 408 -4.75 11.07 -27.16
CA LYS A 408 -4.83 9.63 -26.81
C LYS A 408 -4.44 8.73 -27.99
N GLU A 409 -4.79 9.11 -29.23
CA GLU A 409 -4.34 8.40 -30.43
C GLU A 409 -2.81 8.48 -30.59
N ALA A 410 -2.22 9.67 -30.34
CA ALA A 410 -0.77 9.86 -30.35
C ALA A 410 -0.08 9.04 -29.27
N LEU A 411 -0.61 9.01 -28.04
CA LEU A 411 -0.11 8.15 -26.96
C LEU A 411 -0.15 6.66 -27.36
N GLY A 412 -1.26 6.19 -27.92
CA GLY A 412 -1.38 4.83 -28.44
C GLY A 412 -0.31 4.47 -29.49
N LYS A 413 -0.01 5.40 -30.39
CA LYS A 413 1.08 5.24 -31.38
C LYS A 413 2.45 5.15 -30.70
N MET A 414 2.72 6.03 -29.74
CA MET A 414 3.98 6.03 -28.98
C MET A 414 4.17 4.76 -28.18
N ILE A 415 3.10 4.22 -27.56
CA ILE A 415 3.12 2.94 -26.84
C ILE A 415 3.43 1.78 -27.80
N GLY A 416 2.80 1.77 -28.99
CA GLY A 416 3.02 0.74 -30.01
C GLY A 416 4.39 0.80 -30.70
N GLN A 417 5.10 1.93 -30.59
CA GLN A 417 6.41 2.16 -31.18
C GLN A 417 7.34 2.85 -30.16
N PRO A 418 7.96 2.10 -29.24
CA PRO A 418 8.85 2.67 -28.23
C PRO A 418 9.95 3.52 -28.85
N GLY A 419 10.17 4.73 -28.30
CA GLY A 419 11.14 5.70 -28.81
C GLY A 419 10.59 6.64 -29.92
N LEU A 420 9.33 6.49 -30.34
CA LEU A 420 8.69 7.46 -31.24
C LEU A 420 8.52 8.81 -30.52
N SER A 421 9.03 9.90 -31.12
CA SER A 421 8.84 11.23 -30.54
C SER A 421 7.38 11.71 -30.67
N VAL A 422 6.97 12.64 -29.80
CA VAL A 422 5.62 13.24 -29.81
C VAL A 422 5.32 13.88 -31.17
N GLU A 423 6.29 14.61 -31.73
CA GLU A 423 6.16 15.32 -33.03
C GLU A 423 5.91 14.31 -34.14
N LYS A 424 6.69 13.24 -34.23
CA LYS A 424 6.53 12.18 -35.24
C LYS A 424 5.22 11.39 -35.05
N ALA A 425 4.78 11.18 -33.80
CA ALA A 425 3.48 10.56 -33.55
C ALA A 425 2.33 11.43 -34.07
N ILE A 426 2.38 12.72 -33.78
CA ILE A 426 1.42 13.73 -34.28
C ILE A 426 1.42 13.77 -35.81
N GLU A 427 2.59 13.88 -36.45
CA GLU A 427 2.75 13.89 -37.89
C GLU A 427 2.20 12.62 -38.56
N SER A 428 2.53 11.44 -38.01
CA SER A 428 2.09 10.14 -38.54
C SER A 428 0.57 9.93 -38.49
N LEU A 429 -0.13 10.69 -37.66
CA LEU A 429 -1.60 10.70 -37.56
C LEU A 429 -2.25 11.77 -38.43
N GLY A 430 -1.45 12.54 -39.19
CA GLY A 430 -1.95 13.65 -39.97
C GLY A 430 -2.61 14.74 -39.11
N ILE A 431 -2.13 14.91 -37.88
CA ILE A 431 -2.61 15.94 -36.98
C ILE A 431 -1.89 17.23 -37.36
N ALA A 432 -2.60 18.12 -38.06
CA ALA A 432 -2.12 19.44 -38.38
C ALA A 432 -2.90 20.50 -37.59
N GLN A 433 -2.23 21.56 -37.22
CA GLN A 433 -2.89 22.71 -36.62
C GLN A 433 -3.79 23.33 -37.70
N VAL A 434 -5.08 23.47 -37.42
CA VAL A 434 -6.03 24.10 -38.34
C VAL A 434 -5.79 25.60 -38.29
N ASP A 435 -5.60 26.23 -39.42
CA ASP A 435 -5.45 27.68 -39.51
C ASP A 435 -6.75 28.35 -39.01
N THR A 436 -6.60 29.44 -38.26
CA THR A 436 -7.74 30.18 -37.69
C THR A 436 -8.69 30.67 -38.80
N SER A 437 -8.18 31.04 -39.97
CA SER A 437 -8.97 31.46 -41.11
C SER A 437 -9.77 30.29 -41.72
N GLU A 438 -9.17 29.11 -41.84
CA GLU A 438 -9.87 27.89 -42.30
C GLU A 438 -10.95 27.47 -41.28
N LEU A 439 -10.67 27.59 -39.99
CA LEU A 439 -11.62 27.26 -38.93
C LEU A 439 -12.79 28.24 -38.91
N GLU A 440 -12.56 29.54 -39.09
CA GLU A 440 -13.62 30.53 -39.22
C GLU A 440 -14.50 30.27 -40.45
N SER A 441 -13.89 29.97 -41.59
CA SER A 441 -14.63 29.63 -42.81
C SER A 441 -15.49 28.39 -42.66
N LEU A 442 -14.94 27.35 -41.96
CA LEU A 442 -15.67 26.14 -41.61
C LEU A 442 -16.85 26.43 -40.67
N CYS A 443 -16.66 27.26 -39.64
CA CYS A 443 -17.70 27.64 -38.69
C CYS A 443 -18.81 28.46 -39.41
N MET A 444 -18.48 29.41 -40.29
CA MET A 444 -19.46 30.14 -41.10
C MET A 444 -20.30 29.18 -41.93
N GLN A 445 -19.66 28.23 -42.62
CA GLN A 445 -20.36 27.24 -43.43
C GLN A 445 -21.32 26.40 -42.57
N LEU A 446 -20.87 25.93 -41.38
CA LEU A 446 -21.69 25.13 -40.47
C LEU A 446 -22.88 25.91 -39.91
N LEU A 447 -22.71 27.19 -39.61
CA LEU A 447 -23.82 28.05 -39.17
C LEU A 447 -24.82 28.27 -40.28
N THR A 448 -24.37 28.49 -41.52
CA THR A 448 -25.23 28.62 -42.70
C THR A 448 -26.03 27.34 -42.99
N GLU A 449 -25.40 26.17 -42.83
CA GLU A 449 -26.03 24.86 -43.02
C GLU A 449 -27.02 24.46 -41.88
N ASN A 450 -26.94 25.14 -40.70
CA ASN A 450 -27.74 24.81 -39.51
C ASN A 450 -28.40 26.04 -38.87
N PRO A 451 -29.32 26.75 -39.56
CA PRO A 451 -29.93 27.98 -39.04
C PRO A 451 -30.74 27.77 -37.73
N ASP A 452 -31.28 26.58 -37.51
CA ASP A 452 -31.99 26.21 -36.31
C ASP A 452 -31.13 26.24 -35.04
N VAL A 453 -29.82 26.05 -35.18
CA VAL A 453 -28.85 26.13 -34.07
C VAL A 453 -28.64 27.60 -33.66
N ILE A 454 -28.66 28.50 -34.63
CA ILE A 454 -28.55 29.95 -34.41
C ILE A 454 -29.76 30.46 -33.61
N ASP A 455 -30.97 30.06 -34.04
CA ASP A 455 -32.22 30.44 -33.39
C ASP A 455 -32.27 29.94 -31.93
N LYS A 456 -31.87 28.69 -31.70
CA LYS A 456 -31.77 28.10 -30.38
C LYS A 456 -30.74 28.81 -29.48
N PHE A 457 -29.60 29.18 -30.04
CA PHE A 457 -28.55 29.91 -29.31
C PHE A 457 -29.06 31.33 -28.95
N ARG A 458 -29.68 32.07 -29.89
CA ARG A 458 -30.27 33.37 -29.62
C ARG A 458 -31.43 33.33 -28.61
N ALA A 459 -32.13 32.21 -28.51
CA ALA A 459 -33.15 31.94 -27.47
C ALA A 459 -32.55 31.59 -26.09
N GLY A 460 -31.24 31.69 -25.92
CA GLY A 460 -30.54 31.48 -24.63
C GLY A 460 -30.01 30.04 -24.40
N ASN A 461 -30.14 29.14 -25.38
CA ASN A 461 -29.60 27.77 -25.23
C ASN A 461 -28.16 27.67 -25.73
N ASN A 462 -27.21 28.03 -24.89
CA ASN A 462 -25.77 27.98 -25.21
C ASN A 462 -25.26 26.57 -25.58
N LYS A 463 -25.98 25.49 -25.14
CA LYS A 463 -25.61 24.11 -25.47
C LYS A 463 -25.93 23.73 -26.93
N ALA A 464 -26.70 24.54 -27.64
CA ALA A 464 -27.04 24.28 -29.05
C ALA A 464 -25.77 24.22 -29.95
N LEU A 465 -24.74 25.00 -29.65
CA LEU A 465 -23.48 25.02 -30.41
C LEU A 465 -22.71 23.70 -30.35
N ILE A 466 -22.93 22.87 -29.30
CA ILE A 466 -22.29 21.55 -29.17
C ILE A 466 -22.68 20.65 -30.35
N SER A 467 -23.89 20.81 -30.89
CA SER A 467 -24.36 20.02 -32.05
C SER A 467 -23.53 20.23 -33.29
N LEU A 468 -22.84 21.38 -33.46
CA LEU A 468 -21.98 21.70 -34.60
C LEU A 468 -20.60 21.01 -34.53
N VAL A 469 -20.17 20.57 -33.36
CA VAL A 469 -18.86 19.92 -33.18
C VAL A 469 -18.75 18.61 -33.97
N GLY A 470 -19.81 17.80 -33.98
CA GLY A 470 -19.84 16.55 -34.75
C GLY A 470 -19.66 16.75 -36.25
N PRO A 471 -20.47 17.62 -36.90
CA PRO A 471 -20.29 18.02 -38.29
C PRO A 471 -18.92 18.65 -38.58
N ALA A 472 -18.41 19.52 -37.68
CA ALA A 472 -17.07 20.10 -37.82
C ALA A 472 -15.98 19.02 -37.90
N LYS A 473 -16.00 18.06 -36.99
CA LYS A 473 -15.05 16.92 -36.95
C LYS A 473 -15.19 16.00 -38.19
N LYS A 474 -16.36 15.85 -38.76
CA LYS A 474 -16.53 15.09 -40.00
C LYS A 474 -15.86 15.77 -41.21
N LYS A 475 -15.89 17.11 -41.27
CA LYS A 475 -15.25 17.89 -42.35
C LYS A 475 -13.73 18.00 -42.10
N ASN A 476 -13.29 18.24 -40.90
CA ASN A 476 -11.88 18.27 -40.56
C ASN A 476 -11.66 17.64 -39.15
N LYS A 477 -10.99 16.49 -39.09
CA LYS A 477 -10.73 15.74 -37.83
C LYS A 477 -9.81 16.50 -36.86
N ASN A 478 -9.11 17.51 -37.32
CA ASN A 478 -8.12 18.26 -36.53
C ASN A 478 -8.72 19.48 -35.81
N VAL A 479 -10.02 19.79 -35.97
CA VAL A 479 -10.63 20.93 -35.28
C VAL A 479 -10.82 20.69 -33.79
N ASP A 480 -10.46 21.68 -32.98
CA ASP A 480 -10.72 21.66 -31.53
C ASP A 480 -12.20 21.99 -31.27
N PRO A 481 -12.94 21.10 -30.55
CA PRO A 481 -14.34 21.34 -30.20
C PRO A 481 -14.62 22.67 -29.50
N ARG A 482 -13.68 23.13 -28.65
CA ARG A 482 -13.83 24.41 -27.93
C ARG A 482 -13.69 25.59 -28.85
N GLN A 483 -12.67 25.58 -29.73
CA GLN A 483 -12.46 26.64 -30.71
C GLN A 483 -13.63 26.75 -31.66
N VAL A 484 -14.22 25.62 -32.10
CA VAL A 484 -15.44 25.64 -32.94
C VAL A 484 -16.58 26.35 -32.21
N GLN A 485 -16.82 26.03 -30.92
CA GLN A 485 -17.88 26.67 -30.13
C GLN A 485 -17.62 28.16 -29.93
N GLU A 486 -16.39 28.55 -29.54
CA GLU A 486 -16.00 29.93 -29.33
C GLU A 486 -16.12 30.79 -30.61
N ILE A 487 -15.67 30.26 -31.74
CA ILE A 487 -15.76 30.95 -33.02
C ILE A 487 -17.23 31.04 -33.48
N CYS A 488 -18.00 29.96 -33.41
CA CYS A 488 -19.42 29.99 -33.73
C CYS A 488 -20.19 30.99 -32.86
N GLN A 489 -19.92 31.03 -31.56
CA GLN A 489 -20.49 32.01 -30.66
C GLN A 489 -20.15 33.45 -31.08
N ARG A 490 -18.86 33.73 -31.30
CA ARG A 490 -18.38 35.04 -31.72
C ARG A 490 -19.03 35.49 -33.06
N LEU A 491 -19.13 34.56 -34.03
CA LEU A 491 -19.74 34.86 -35.33
C LEU A 491 -21.25 35.17 -35.20
N ILE A 492 -21.97 34.45 -34.35
CA ILE A 492 -23.39 34.71 -34.09
C ILE A 492 -23.60 36.05 -33.37
N GLU A 493 -22.77 36.38 -32.38
CA GLU A 493 -22.83 37.62 -31.62
C GLU A 493 -22.45 38.83 -32.48
N SER A 494 -21.48 38.69 -33.39
CA SER A 494 -21.07 39.77 -34.31
C SER A 494 -21.97 39.92 -35.54
N GLY A 495 -22.81 38.94 -35.83
CA GLY A 495 -23.66 38.96 -37.02
C GLY A 495 -22.91 38.84 -38.35
N THR A 496 -21.72 38.22 -38.37
CA THR A 496 -20.79 38.17 -39.50
C THR A 496 -20.90 36.87 -40.31
N PHE A 497 -22.09 36.26 -40.43
CA PHE A 497 -22.30 35.01 -41.20
C PHE A 497 -23.50 35.09 -42.11
#